data_2dc8b819b4a10361f34e3e7533f2cf8c
#
_entry.id   2dc8b819b4a10361f34e3e7533f2cf8c
#
_cell.length_a   1.000
_cell.length_b   1.000
_cell.length_c   1.000
_cell.angle_alpha   90.00
_cell.angle_beta   90.00
_cell.angle_gamma   90.00
#
_symmetry.space_group_name_H-M   'P 1'
#
loop_
_entity.id
_entity.type
_entity.pdbx_description
1 polymer ?
#
loop_
_entity_poly.entity_id
_entity_poly.type
_entity_poly.pdbx_seq_one_letter_code
_entity_poly.pdbx_strand_id
1 'polypeptide(L)'
;MLKIINSHNLNYLAHIFLSGSHPQIQIGNFIGDFVKGNAFQNFPKKMAFGIQLHRKIDHFTDTNETVKELKSLIRPEFGRYSGIIADMYLDHFLAVNFRNYSKISLHHFAFHFYVYALLYYRHLPPRVKGFIFHFIFTNRLGKYATTEGLKQSLEIMTYHKVPALQPEKIIQFLETNRQTIENLCLTYFAEVILHFQHK
;
A
#
# COMPACT_ATOMS: atom_id res chain seq x y z
N MET A 1 25.79 10.02 -10.13
CA MET A 1 25.14 10.41 -8.86
C MET A 1 23.71 9.88 -8.89
N LEU A 2 23.53 8.63 -8.45
CA LEU A 2 22.24 7.95 -8.44
C LEU A 2 21.35 8.64 -7.41
N LYS A 3 20.32 9.36 -7.86
CA LYS A 3 19.26 9.83 -7.00
C LYS A 3 18.72 8.61 -6.24
N ILE A 4 18.88 8.63 -4.93
CA ILE A 4 18.20 7.72 -4.00
C ILE A 4 16.72 7.81 -4.37
N ILE A 5 16.21 6.77 -5.03
CA ILE A 5 14.77 6.62 -5.25
C ILE A 5 14.24 6.33 -3.86
N ASN A 6 13.71 7.36 -3.21
CA ASN A 6 12.93 7.15 -2.00
C ASN A 6 11.93 6.06 -2.34
N SER A 7 12.06 4.93 -1.66
CA SER A 7 11.11 3.82 -1.70
C SER A 7 9.79 4.35 -1.16
N HIS A 8 9.02 5.01 -2.01
CA HIS A 8 7.67 5.40 -1.63
C HIS A 8 6.85 4.14 -1.53
N ASN A 9 6.27 3.96 -0.38
CA ASN A 9 5.42 2.85 0.00
C ASN A 9 4.45 2.49 -1.14
N LEU A 10 4.32 1.20 -1.40
CA LEU A 10 3.48 0.68 -2.47
C LEU A 10 2.30 -0.12 -1.91
N ASN A 11 2.03 0.03 -0.61
CA ASN A 11 0.91 -0.56 0.11
C ASN A 11 -0.38 0.27 -0.09
N TYR A 12 -0.83 0.36 -1.34
CA TYR A 12 -2.01 1.14 -1.69
C TYR A 12 -3.26 0.69 -0.96
N LEU A 13 -3.47 -0.62 -0.81
CA LEU A 13 -4.66 -1.16 -0.16
C LEU A 13 -4.73 -0.77 1.31
N ALA A 14 -3.62 -0.91 2.04
CA ALA A 14 -3.54 -0.56 3.45
C ALA A 14 -3.83 0.93 3.68
N HIS A 15 -3.23 1.82 2.90
CA HIS A 15 -3.46 3.26 3.00
C HIS A 15 -4.91 3.64 2.73
N ILE A 16 -5.53 3.09 1.67
CA ILE A 16 -6.93 3.36 1.34
C ILE A 16 -7.84 2.81 2.45
N PHE A 17 -7.57 1.61 2.95
CA PHE A 17 -8.34 0.96 4.01
C PHE A 17 -8.30 1.76 5.32
N LEU A 18 -7.12 2.18 5.76
CA LEU A 18 -6.92 2.97 6.99
C LEU A 18 -7.48 4.40 6.90
N SER A 19 -7.92 4.84 5.73
CA SER A 19 -8.58 6.13 5.51
C SER A 19 -10.06 6.15 5.91
N GLY A 20 -10.63 5.01 6.32
CA GLY A 20 -12.04 4.88 6.59
C GLY A 20 -12.91 4.98 5.32
N SER A 21 -14.17 5.44 5.46
CA SER A 21 -15.15 5.41 4.36
C SER A 21 -15.27 6.71 3.57
N HIS A 22 -14.59 7.78 3.96
CA HIS A 22 -14.76 9.08 3.31
C HIS A 22 -13.99 9.17 1.98
N PRO A 23 -14.67 9.36 0.81
CA PRO A 23 -14.03 9.32 -0.50
C PRO A 23 -12.81 10.22 -0.67
N GLN A 24 -12.93 11.50 -0.27
CA GLN A 24 -11.82 12.45 -0.41
C GLN A 24 -10.63 12.11 0.48
N ILE A 25 -10.85 11.50 1.65
CA ILE A 25 -9.75 11.07 2.54
C ILE A 25 -9.03 9.90 1.88
N GLN A 26 -9.76 8.91 1.34
CA GLN A 26 -9.17 7.79 0.62
C GLN A 26 -8.33 8.24 -0.56
N ILE A 27 -8.86 9.15 -1.41
CA ILE A 27 -8.11 9.70 -2.54
C ILE A 27 -6.90 10.49 -2.07
N GLY A 28 -7.04 11.31 -1.03
CA GLY A 28 -5.93 12.07 -0.46
C GLY A 28 -4.81 11.16 0.04
N ASN A 29 -5.16 10.09 0.75
CA ASN A 29 -4.19 9.12 1.24
C ASN A 29 -3.52 8.37 0.08
N PHE A 30 -4.28 7.90 -0.90
CA PHE A 30 -3.76 7.23 -2.09
C PHE A 30 -2.73 8.08 -2.86
N ILE A 31 -2.93 9.40 -2.95
CA ILE A 31 -2.00 10.29 -3.65
C ILE A 31 -0.87 10.84 -2.76
N GLY A 32 -0.83 10.47 -1.49
CA GLY A 32 0.08 11.04 -0.48
C GLY A 32 1.55 11.06 -0.89
N ASP A 33 2.03 10.00 -1.48
CA ASP A 33 3.40 9.85 -2.01
C ASP A 33 3.75 10.84 -3.13
N PHE A 34 2.74 11.26 -3.87
CA PHE A 34 2.91 12.13 -5.04
C PHE A 34 2.79 13.62 -4.69
N VAL A 35 2.46 13.94 -3.43
CA VAL A 35 2.29 15.32 -2.94
C VAL A 35 3.35 15.64 -1.90
N LYS A 36 4.36 16.42 -2.29
CA LYS A 36 5.52 16.72 -1.44
C LYS A 36 5.33 18.01 -0.61
N GLY A 37 6.00 18.04 0.54
CA GLY A 37 6.05 19.21 1.42
C GLY A 37 4.65 19.75 1.77
N ASN A 38 4.44 21.04 1.62
CA ASN A 38 3.19 21.73 1.94
C ASN A 38 2.20 21.81 0.76
N ALA A 39 2.50 21.15 -0.36
CA ALA A 39 1.61 21.17 -1.53
C ALA A 39 0.22 20.56 -1.28
N PHE A 40 0.05 19.81 -0.17
CA PHE A 40 -1.28 19.33 0.26
C PHE A 40 -2.28 20.47 0.51
N GLN A 41 -1.81 21.67 0.84
CA GLN A 41 -2.67 22.85 1.07
C GLN A 41 -3.46 23.28 -0.19
N ASN A 42 -3.01 22.88 -1.39
CA ASN A 42 -3.70 23.17 -2.65
C ASN A 42 -4.86 22.20 -2.94
N PHE A 43 -5.16 21.26 -2.05
CA PHE A 43 -6.22 20.27 -2.20
C PHE A 43 -7.44 20.62 -1.33
N PRO A 44 -8.63 20.11 -1.66
CA PRO A 44 -9.81 20.22 -0.79
C PRO A 44 -9.49 19.72 0.63
N LYS A 45 -10.05 20.36 1.66
CA LYS A 45 -9.71 20.11 3.08
C LYS A 45 -9.66 18.62 3.47
N LYS A 46 -10.65 17.83 3.05
CA LYS A 46 -10.70 16.39 3.36
C LYS A 46 -9.63 15.60 2.62
N MET A 47 -9.30 16.00 1.39
CA MET A 47 -8.23 15.37 0.63
C MET A 47 -6.86 15.75 1.20
N ALA A 48 -6.65 17.02 1.59
CA ALA A 48 -5.45 17.47 2.30
C ALA A 48 -5.24 16.70 3.62
N PHE A 49 -6.33 16.45 4.37
CA PHE A 49 -6.28 15.59 5.56
C PHE A 49 -5.84 14.17 5.20
N GLY A 50 -6.37 13.57 4.12
CA GLY A 50 -5.95 12.24 3.64
C GLY A 50 -4.46 12.18 3.30
N ILE A 51 -3.91 13.23 2.65
CA ILE A 51 -2.47 13.32 2.35
C ILE A 51 -1.63 13.37 3.65
N GLN A 52 -2.09 14.09 4.67
CA GLN A 52 -1.41 14.12 5.96
C GLN A 52 -1.55 12.80 6.73
N LEU A 53 -2.71 12.14 6.63
CA LEU A 53 -2.94 10.82 7.20
C LEU A 53 -1.97 9.78 6.60
N HIS A 54 -1.75 9.82 5.28
CA HIS A 54 -0.73 8.98 4.62
C HIS A 54 0.63 9.07 5.34
N ARG A 55 1.12 10.29 5.55
CA ARG A 55 2.41 10.51 6.21
C ARG A 55 2.45 10.01 7.67
N LYS A 56 1.31 10.08 8.37
CA LYS A 56 1.19 9.55 9.73
C LYS A 56 1.22 8.02 9.74
N ILE A 57 0.55 7.39 8.77
CA ILE A 57 0.57 5.94 8.59
C ILE A 57 1.99 5.48 8.26
N ASP A 58 2.67 6.15 7.32
CA ASP A 58 4.07 5.84 6.98
C ASP A 58 4.97 5.92 8.22
N HIS A 59 4.86 7.01 8.98
CA HIS A 59 5.67 7.19 10.19
C HIS A 59 5.40 6.08 11.22
N PHE A 60 4.13 5.73 11.43
CA PHE A 60 3.76 4.62 12.32
C PHE A 60 4.35 3.30 11.83
N THR A 61 4.19 2.99 10.54
CA THR A 61 4.68 1.76 9.91
C THR A 61 6.21 1.65 10.02
N ASP A 62 6.93 2.73 9.75
CA ASP A 62 8.40 2.74 9.79
C ASP A 62 8.97 2.63 11.22
N THR A 63 8.23 3.08 12.23
CA THR A 63 8.63 3.01 13.65
C THR A 63 8.11 1.78 14.38
N ASN A 64 7.17 1.04 13.78
CA ASN A 64 6.52 -0.12 14.39
C ASN A 64 7.48 -1.32 14.50
N GLU A 65 7.54 -1.93 15.69
CA GLU A 65 8.48 -3.04 15.97
C GLU A 65 8.14 -4.31 15.17
N THR A 66 6.85 -4.63 15.00
CA THR A 66 6.41 -5.78 14.22
C THR A 66 6.83 -5.65 12.75
N VAL A 67 6.76 -4.43 12.18
CA VAL A 67 7.23 -4.16 10.81
C VAL A 67 8.76 -4.21 10.71
N LYS A 68 9.48 -3.77 11.74
CA LYS A 68 10.94 -3.91 11.81
C LYS A 68 11.35 -5.38 11.85
N GLU A 69 10.63 -6.21 12.60
CA GLU A 69 10.84 -7.66 12.64
C GLU A 69 10.60 -8.28 11.25
N LEU A 70 9.49 -7.94 10.58
CA LEU A 70 9.21 -8.39 9.22
C LEU A 70 10.33 -7.97 8.24
N LYS A 71 10.77 -6.72 8.28
CA LYS A 71 11.88 -6.22 7.45
C LYS A 71 13.19 -6.96 7.79
N SER A 72 13.43 -7.31 9.04
CA SER A 72 14.62 -8.06 9.48
C SER A 72 14.64 -9.50 8.99
N LEU A 73 13.47 -10.15 8.92
CA LEU A 73 13.30 -11.48 8.32
C LEU A 73 13.63 -11.46 6.81
N ILE A 74 13.21 -10.42 6.10
CA ILE A 74 13.37 -10.29 4.64
C ILE A 74 14.79 -9.85 4.25
N ARG A 75 15.43 -9.03 5.08
CA ARG A 75 16.69 -8.33 4.77
C ARG A 75 17.88 -9.23 4.40
N PRO A 76 18.11 -10.41 5.03
CA PRO A 76 19.23 -11.28 4.67
C PRO A 76 19.23 -11.67 3.19
N GLU A 77 18.07 -11.90 2.60
CA GLU A 77 17.95 -12.35 1.20
C GLU A 77 17.79 -11.18 0.20
N PHE A 78 17.08 -10.12 0.60
CA PHE A 78 16.71 -9.04 -0.34
C PHE A 78 17.33 -7.68 -0.01
N GLY A 79 18.12 -7.57 1.03
CA GLY A 79 18.91 -6.39 1.39
C GLY A 79 18.05 -5.11 1.51
N ARG A 80 18.44 -4.08 0.76
CA ARG A 80 17.75 -2.77 0.76
C ARG A 80 16.31 -2.79 0.27
N TYR A 81 15.87 -3.87 -0.37
CA TYR A 81 14.50 -4.02 -0.88
C TYR A 81 13.52 -4.56 0.15
N SER A 82 13.99 -4.93 1.35
CA SER A 82 13.16 -5.48 2.42
C SER A 82 11.96 -4.60 2.77
N GLY A 83 12.08 -3.27 2.72
CA GLY A 83 10.97 -2.35 2.97
C GLY A 83 9.86 -2.48 1.93
N ILE A 84 10.22 -2.43 0.64
CA ILE A 84 9.25 -2.58 -0.46
C ILE A 84 8.55 -3.93 -0.42
N ILE A 85 9.29 -5.01 -0.12
CA ILE A 85 8.74 -6.36 -0.04
C ILE A 85 7.82 -6.48 1.17
N ALA A 86 8.17 -5.91 2.32
CA ALA A 86 7.31 -5.87 3.49
C ALA A 86 5.98 -5.18 3.20
N ASP A 87 6.00 -4.01 2.52
CA ASP A 87 4.79 -3.28 2.11
C ASP A 87 3.88 -4.13 1.21
N MET A 88 4.48 -4.88 0.27
CA MET A 88 3.74 -5.78 -0.61
C MET A 88 3.10 -6.95 0.14
N TYR A 89 3.79 -7.49 1.15
CA TYR A 89 3.24 -8.55 1.99
C TYR A 89 2.13 -8.02 2.90
N LEU A 90 2.26 -6.81 3.44
CA LEU A 90 1.19 -6.15 4.19
C LEU A 90 -0.08 -6.02 3.34
N ASP A 91 0.00 -5.48 2.13
CA ASP A 91 -1.16 -5.38 1.23
C ASP A 91 -1.74 -6.76 0.88
N HIS A 92 -0.88 -7.77 0.65
CA HIS A 92 -1.33 -9.14 0.38
C HIS A 92 -2.13 -9.73 1.54
N PHE A 93 -1.58 -9.72 2.75
CA PHE A 93 -2.27 -10.32 3.90
C PHE A 93 -3.47 -9.51 4.37
N LEU A 94 -3.48 -8.19 4.17
CA LEU A 94 -4.71 -7.41 4.32
C LEU A 94 -5.79 -7.88 3.33
N ALA A 95 -5.43 -8.08 2.07
CA ALA A 95 -6.37 -8.50 1.03
C ALA A 95 -6.93 -9.90 1.29
N VAL A 96 -6.06 -10.85 1.66
CA VAL A 96 -6.44 -12.25 2.00
C VAL A 96 -7.40 -12.27 3.20
N ASN A 97 -7.08 -11.48 4.23
CA ASN A 97 -7.82 -11.46 5.50
C ASN A 97 -8.83 -10.29 5.57
N PHE A 98 -9.22 -9.69 4.44
CA PHE A 98 -9.99 -8.44 4.41
C PHE A 98 -11.31 -8.50 5.17
N ARG A 99 -11.98 -9.65 5.15
CA ARG A 99 -13.25 -9.88 5.86
C ARG A 99 -13.13 -9.84 7.39
N ASN A 100 -11.93 -10.04 7.93
CA ASN A 100 -11.68 -9.92 9.37
C ASN A 100 -11.71 -8.46 9.84
N TYR A 101 -11.50 -7.51 8.92
CA TYR A 101 -11.38 -6.08 9.21
C TYR A 101 -12.51 -5.23 8.63
N SER A 102 -13.31 -5.79 7.71
CA SER A 102 -14.34 -5.04 6.97
C SER A 102 -15.64 -5.83 6.81
N LYS A 103 -16.77 -5.13 7.01
CA LYS A 103 -18.12 -5.69 6.75
C LYS A 103 -18.39 -5.91 5.26
N ILE A 104 -17.74 -5.15 4.38
CA ILE A 104 -17.87 -5.30 2.92
C ILE A 104 -16.74 -6.17 2.37
N SER A 105 -16.95 -6.78 1.21
CA SER A 105 -15.89 -7.57 0.55
C SER A 105 -14.79 -6.67 -0.02
N LEU A 106 -13.58 -7.23 -0.19
CA LEU A 106 -12.49 -6.55 -0.88
C LEU A 106 -12.91 -6.06 -2.28
N HIS A 107 -13.71 -6.86 -3.00
CA HIS A 107 -14.23 -6.49 -4.33
C HIS A 107 -15.09 -5.22 -4.26
N HIS A 108 -16.05 -5.14 -3.35
CA HIS A 108 -16.88 -3.95 -3.17
C HIS A 108 -16.05 -2.74 -2.71
N PHE A 109 -15.12 -2.95 -1.79
CA PHE A 109 -14.22 -1.89 -1.34
C PHE A 109 -13.38 -1.32 -2.49
N ALA A 110 -12.75 -2.19 -3.27
CA ALA A 110 -11.97 -1.80 -4.44
C ALA A 110 -12.82 -1.08 -5.50
N PHE A 111 -14.01 -1.60 -5.79
CA PHE A 111 -14.95 -0.97 -6.72
C PHE A 111 -15.32 0.46 -6.29
N HIS A 112 -15.69 0.67 -5.03
CA HIS A 112 -15.99 2.01 -4.51
C HIS A 112 -14.80 2.95 -4.67
N PHE A 113 -13.59 2.48 -4.29
CA PHE A 113 -12.39 3.29 -4.46
C PHE A 113 -12.14 3.66 -5.94
N TYR A 114 -12.33 2.74 -6.86
CA TYR A 114 -12.16 3.02 -8.30
C TYR A 114 -13.15 4.07 -8.80
N VAL A 115 -14.40 3.99 -8.37
CA VAL A 115 -15.40 5.04 -8.64
C VAL A 115 -14.93 6.39 -8.09
N TYR A 116 -14.42 6.43 -6.85
CA TYR A 116 -13.91 7.66 -6.26
C TYR A 116 -12.70 8.20 -7.02
N ALA A 117 -11.79 7.35 -7.47
CA ALA A 117 -10.64 7.77 -8.28
C ALA A 117 -11.05 8.44 -9.59
N LEU A 118 -12.15 7.97 -10.21
CA LEU A 118 -12.71 8.59 -11.41
C LEU A 118 -13.43 9.92 -11.09
N LEU A 119 -14.26 9.96 -10.05
CA LEU A 119 -14.97 11.16 -9.62
C LEU A 119 -14.02 12.31 -9.26
N TYR A 120 -12.89 11.99 -8.63
CA TYR A 120 -11.89 12.96 -8.21
C TYR A 120 -10.68 13.03 -9.17
N TYR A 121 -10.81 12.50 -10.39
CA TYR A 121 -9.72 12.44 -11.38
C TYR A 121 -9.04 13.79 -11.63
N ARG A 122 -9.78 14.90 -11.65
CA ARG A 122 -9.24 16.26 -11.85
C ARG A 122 -8.18 16.62 -10.81
N HIS A 123 -8.31 16.11 -9.57
CA HIS A 123 -7.40 16.39 -8.45
C HIS A 123 -6.19 15.47 -8.41
N LEU A 124 -6.16 14.40 -9.22
CA LEU A 124 -5.04 13.48 -9.22
C LEU A 124 -3.78 14.15 -9.79
N PRO A 125 -2.61 13.98 -9.16
CA PRO A 125 -1.34 14.44 -9.71
C PRO A 125 -1.08 13.85 -11.11
N PRO A 126 -0.35 14.55 -12.00
CA PRO A 126 -0.08 14.07 -13.36
C PRO A 126 0.49 12.66 -13.41
N ARG A 127 1.37 12.31 -12.48
CA ARG A 127 1.99 10.99 -12.38
C ARG A 127 0.95 9.90 -12.07
N VAL A 128 -0.03 10.19 -11.21
CA VAL A 128 -1.13 9.26 -10.90
C VAL A 128 -2.08 9.13 -12.08
N LYS A 129 -2.41 10.24 -12.77
CA LYS A 129 -3.20 10.22 -14.00
C LYS A 129 -2.59 9.30 -15.06
N GLY A 130 -1.27 9.21 -15.13
CA GLY A 130 -0.55 8.35 -16.08
C GLY A 130 -0.76 6.84 -15.88
N PHE A 131 -1.14 6.39 -14.68
CA PHE A 131 -1.33 4.95 -14.43
C PHE A 131 -2.71 4.57 -13.89
N ILE A 132 -3.55 5.53 -13.47
CA ILE A 132 -4.79 5.21 -12.75
C ILE A 132 -5.75 4.33 -13.55
N PHE A 133 -5.89 4.55 -14.86
CA PHE A 133 -6.75 3.70 -15.68
C PHE A 133 -6.24 2.26 -15.73
N HIS A 134 -4.93 2.05 -15.90
CA HIS A 134 -4.35 0.71 -15.84
C HIS A 134 -4.57 0.07 -14.46
N PHE A 135 -4.39 0.84 -13.39
CA PHE A 135 -4.64 0.40 -12.02
C PHE A 135 -6.09 -0.09 -11.82
N ILE A 136 -7.07 0.64 -12.37
CA ILE A 136 -8.50 0.29 -12.31
C ILE A 136 -8.80 -0.93 -13.17
N PHE A 137 -8.44 -0.90 -14.46
CA PHE A 137 -8.78 -1.97 -15.42
C PHE A 137 -8.13 -3.32 -15.06
N THR A 138 -6.96 -3.29 -14.45
CA THR A 138 -6.30 -4.52 -13.96
C THR A 138 -6.80 -4.97 -12.60
N ASN A 139 -7.78 -4.28 -11.99
CA ASN A 139 -8.27 -4.55 -10.64
C ASN A 139 -7.13 -4.71 -9.62
N ARG A 140 -6.22 -3.72 -9.58
CA ARG A 140 -4.98 -3.82 -8.83
C ARG A 140 -5.18 -4.15 -7.36
N LEU A 141 -6.16 -3.52 -6.69
CA LEU A 141 -6.44 -3.76 -5.27
C LEU A 141 -6.95 -5.19 -5.03
N GLY A 142 -7.81 -5.70 -5.92
CA GLY A 142 -8.32 -7.07 -5.81
C GLY A 142 -7.24 -8.13 -6.03
N LYS A 143 -6.26 -7.85 -6.90
CA LYS A 143 -5.16 -8.78 -7.20
C LYS A 143 -4.25 -9.06 -6.01
N TYR A 144 -4.15 -8.16 -5.04
CA TYR A 144 -3.38 -8.46 -3.83
C TYR A 144 -3.88 -9.68 -3.04
N ALA A 145 -5.12 -10.12 -3.24
CA ALA A 145 -5.67 -11.30 -2.54
C ALA A 145 -5.10 -12.65 -3.03
N THR A 146 -4.33 -12.67 -4.11
CA THR A 146 -3.75 -13.90 -4.66
C THR A 146 -2.24 -13.78 -4.83
N THR A 147 -1.54 -14.89 -4.65
CA THR A 147 -0.08 -14.97 -4.87
C THR A 147 0.30 -14.59 -6.29
N GLU A 148 -0.49 -15.02 -7.28
CA GLU A 148 -0.28 -14.66 -8.68
C GLU A 148 -0.45 -13.15 -8.92
N GLY A 149 -1.47 -12.52 -8.33
CA GLY A 149 -1.67 -11.08 -8.42
C GLY A 149 -0.59 -10.28 -7.69
N LEU A 150 -0.07 -10.79 -6.57
CA LEU A 150 1.10 -10.24 -5.89
C LEU A 150 2.34 -10.30 -6.80
N LYS A 151 2.59 -11.45 -7.45
CA LYS A 151 3.68 -11.63 -8.43
C LYS A 151 3.58 -10.61 -9.57
N GLN A 152 2.43 -10.50 -10.22
CA GLN A 152 2.18 -9.50 -11.28
C GLN A 152 2.44 -8.07 -10.78
N SER A 153 2.14 -7.79 -9.51
CA SER A 153 2.40 -6.51 -8.88
C SER A 153 3.89 -6.24 -8.74
N LEU A 154 4.67 -7.23 -8.36
CA LEU A 154 6.11 -7.18 -8.28
C LEU A 154 6.76 -7.04 -9.67
N GLU A 155 6.27 -7.73 -10.68
CA GLU A 155 6.74 -7.64 -12.07
C GLU A 155 6.59 -6.23 -12.63
N ILE A 156 5.42 -5.60 -12.45
CA ILE A 156 5.21 -4.20 -12.86
C ILE A 156 6.18 -3.26 -12.14
N MET A 157 6.43 -3.50 -10.86
CA MET A 157 7.38 -2.71 -10.09
C MET A 157 8.81 -2.90 -10.58
N THR A 158 9.21 -4.13 -10.88
CA THR A 158 10.52 -4.47 -11.45
C THR A 158 10.74 -3.72 -12.75
N TYR A 159 9.76 -3.77 -13.65
CA TYR A 159 9.85 -3.10 -14.95
C TYR A 159 9.99 -1.58 -14.84
N HIS A 160 9.24 -0.93 -13.94
CA HIS A 160 9.15 0.52 -13.90
C HIS A 160 10.05 1.21 -12.87
N LYS A 161 10.44 0.52 -11.79
CA LYS A 161 11.06 1.18 -10.63
C LYS A 161 12.30 0.47 -10.09
N VAL A 162 12.32 -0.84 -10.03
CA VAL A 162 13.34 -1.61 -9.31
C VAL A 162 13.76 -2.85 -10.11
N PRO A 163 14.56 -2.69 -11.18
CA PRO A 163 14.94 -3.81 -12.06
C PRO A 163 15.65 -4.98 -11.40
N ALA A 164 16.22 -4.75 -10.21
CA ALA A 164 16.96 -5.79 -9.47
C ALA A 164 16.06 -6.70 -8.60
N LEU A 165 14.76 -6.43 -8.49
CA LEU A 165 13.84 -7.34 -7.83
C LEU A 165 13.65 -8.60 -8.68
N GLN A 166 13.51 -9.74 -7.99
CA GLN A 166 13.25 -11.04 -8.59
C GLN A 166 11.89 -11.56 -8.07
N PRO A 167 10.78 -11.28 -8.76
CA PRO A 167 9.44 -11.61 -8.28
C PRO A 167 9.27 -13.06 -7.87
N GLU A 168 9.82 -14.00 -8.64
CA GLU A 168 9.76 -15.43 -8.35
C GLU A 168 10.38 -15.78 -6.99
N LYS A 169 11.57 -15.24 -6.70
CA LYS A 169 12.24 -15.47 -5.41
C LYS A 169 11.46 -14.87 -4.25
N ILE A 170 10.86 -13.68 -4.45
CA ILE A 170 10.05 -13.03 -3.43
C ILE A 170 8.81 -13.86 -3.11
N ILE A 171 8.17 -14.44 -4.13
CA ILE A 171 7.03 -15.34 -3.93
C ILE A 171 7.47 -16.65 -3.26
N GLN A 172 8.58 -17.24 -3.69
CA GLN A 172 9.11 -18.45 -3.06
C GLN A 172 9.45 -18.21 -1.58
N PHE A 173 10.04 -17.07 -1.25
CA PHE A 173 10.33 -16.67 0.12
C PHE A 173 9.05 -16.52 0.96
N LEU A 174 8.01 -15.90 0.39
CA LEU A 174 6.69 -15.80 1.01
C LEU A 174 6.12 -17.18 1.34
N GLU A 175 6.12 -18.10 0.37
CA GLU A 175 5.55 -19.44 0.58
C GLU A 175 6.34 -20.23 1.63
N THR A 176 7.68 -20.14 1.63
CA THR A 176 8.54 -20.80 2.61
C THR A 176 8.32 -20.29 4.03
N ASN A 177 8.08 -18.98 4.19
CA ASN A 177 7.95 -18.31 5.49
C ASN A 177 6.51 -17.86 5.79
N ARG A 178 5.52 -18.42 5.09
CA ARG A 178 4.14 -17.92 5.03
C ARG A 178 3.54 -17.66 6.41
N GLN A 179 3.59 -18.65 7.28
CA GLN A 179 2.98 -18.55 8.62
C GLN A 179 3.58 -17.43 9.46
N THR A 180 4.90 -17.28 9.43
CA THR A 180 5.60 -16.23 10.18
C THR A 180 5.26 -14.86 9.63
N ILE A 181 5.31 -14.69 8.30
CA ILE A 181 5.02 -13.42 7.63
C ILE A 181 3.56 -13.04 7.87
N GLU A 182 2.62 -13.98 7.71
CA GLU A 182 1.20 -13.74 7.96
C GLU A 182 0.96 -13.28 9.40
N ASN A 183 1.51 -13.98 10.38
CA ASN A 183 1.35 -13.61 11.80
C ASN A 183 1.86 -12.18 12.06
N LEU A 184 3.03 -11.81 11.55
CA LEU A 184 3.56 -10.45 11.67
C LEU A 184 2.65 -9.42 11.01
N CYS A 185 2.15 -9.70 9.82
CA CYS A 185 1.23 -8.80 9.12
C CYS A 185 -0.09 -8.61 9.88
N LEU A 186 -0.68 -9.71 10.41
CA LEU A 186 -1.92 -9.64 11.17
C LEU A 186 -1.73 -8.89 12.50
N THR A 187 -0.61 -9.10 13.18
CA THR A 187 -0.24 -8.36 14.40
C THR A 187 -0.14 -6.86 14.10
N TYR A 188 0.58 -6.49 13.05
CA TYR A 188 0.67 -5.09 12.61
C TYR A 188 -0.71 -4.49 12.32
N PHE A 189 -1.62 -5.20 11.64
CA PHE A 189 -2.95 -4.68 11.35
C PHE A 189 -3.79 -4.48 12.61
N ALA A 190 -3.67 -5.35 13.61
CA ALA A 190 -4.32 -5.13 14.90
C ALA A 190 -3.82 -3.84 15.58
N GLU A 191 -2.50 -3.60 15.57
CA GLU A 191 -1.88 -2.42 16.17
C GLU A 191 -2.23 -1.12 15.42
N VAL A 192 -2.11 -1.09 14.10
CA VAL A 192 -2.35 0.13 13.30
C VAL A 192 -3.82 0.51 13.28
N ILE A 193 -4.73 -0.46 13.21
CA ILE A 193 -6.17 -0.21 13.28
C ILE A 193 -6.52 0.40 14.64
N LEU A 194 -6.06 -0.19 15.74
CA LEU A 194 -6.27 0.34 17.08
C LEU A 194 -5.74 1.78 17.21
N HIS A 195 -4.54 2.05 16.66
CA HIS A 195 -3.92 3.38 16.73
C HIS A 195 -4.72 4.46 15.99
N PHE A 196 -5.31 4.14 14.83
CA PHE A 196 -6.00 5.13 13.99
C PHE A 196 -7.52 5.16 14.17
N GLN A 197 -8.17 4.12 14.73
CA GLN A 197 -9.62 4.12 15.01
C GLN A 197 -10.02 4.98 16.19
N HIS A 198 -9.10 5.28 17.11
CA HIS A 198 -9.35 6.09 18.29
C HIS A 198 -8.98 7.58 18.12
N LYS A 199 -8.74 8.02 16.89
CA LYS A 199 -8.44 9.43 16.57
C LYS A 199 -9.38 9.95 15.48
#